data_183e201ea37d6af352ee9df7fc6319d4
#
_entry.id   183e201ea37d6af352ee9df7fc6319d4
#
_cell.length_a   1.000
_cell.length_b   1.000
_cell.length_c   1.000
_cell.angle_alpha   90.00
_cell.angle_beta   90.00
_cell.angle_gamma   90.00
#
_symmetry.space_group_name_H-M   'P 1'
#
loop_
_entity.id
_entity.type
_entity.pdbx_description
1 polymer ?
#
loop_
_entity_poly.entity_id
_entity_poly.type
_entity_poly.pdbx_seq_one_letter_code
_entity_poly.pdbx_strand_id
1 'polypeptide(L)'
;MGSIGDWGAGATPAKGNTSYYGGNILWLRTGELNNSIVNDTEIKITDKALKECSLRMNKAGDVLIAMYGATIGKVAIAGCELTTNQACCACTPIGIFNYYLFYFLMGSQVDFIKKGEGGAQPNISREKLVAHLMPIPPIQEQHRIVERIKDVLPLTNKYALSQIALDELNRSINDKLKKSILQEAIQGKLVPQISEEGTAQELLEQIKTEKEKLVKDGKLKKSALTDSVIFKGDDNKYYRKLQI
;
A
#
# COMPACT_ATOMS: atom_id res chain seq x y z
N MET A 1 16.63 24.79 -12.29
CA MET A 1 17.12 24.48 -10.92
C MET A 1 18.64 24.62 -10.74
N GLY A 2 19.45 24.57 -11.81
CA GLY A 2 20.91 24.62 -11.69
C GLY A 2 21.48 25.79 -10.88
N SER A 3 20.81 26.95 -10.87
CA SER A 3 21.27 28.18 -10.17
C SER A 3 20.95 28.24 -8.68
N ILE A 4 20.20 27.26 -8.12
CA ILE A 4 19.74 27.32 -6.73
C ILE A 4 20.58 26.48 -5.75
N GLY A 5 21.63 25.82 -6.23
CA GLY A 5 22.44 24.97 -5.39
C GLY A 5 23.57 24.28 -6.15
N ASP A 6 24.41 23.60 -5.41
CA ASP A 6 25.47 22.75 -5.95
C ASP A 6 24.93 21.33 -6.15
N TRP A 7 24.88 20.89 -7.42
CA TRP A 7 24.34 19.61 -7.83
C TRP A 7 25.45 18.63 -8.21
N GLY A 8 25.43 17.43 -7.63
CA GLY A 8 26.38 16.38 -7.93
C GLY A 8 25.78 14.99 -7.86
N ALA A 9 26.18 14.10 -8.76
CA ALA A 9 25.85 12.69 -8.67
C ALA A 9 26.84 11.97 -7.76
N GLY A 10 26.40 10.89 -7.14
CA GLY A 10 27.24 9.98 -6.38
C GLY A 10 28.08 9.06 -7.27
N ALA A 11 28.78 8.12 -6.64
CA ALA A 11 29.55 7.09 -7.32
C ALA A 11 29.33 5.72 -6.65
N THR A 12 29.60 4.65 -7.41
CA THR A 12 29.52 3.28 -6.89
C THR A 12 30.92 2.69 -6.84
N PRO A 13 31.45 2.38 -5.64
CA PRO A 13 32.69 1.63 -5.51
C PRO A 13 32.60 0.28 -6.19
N ALA A 14 33.71 -0.20 -6.75
CA ALA A 14 33.76 -1.48 -7.44
C ALA A 14 33.31 -2.64 -6.52
N LYS A 15 32.23 -3.32 -6.88
CA LYS A 15 31.61 -4.39 -6.09
C LYS A 15 32.57 -5.55 -5.76
N GLY A 16 33.52 -5.83 -6.63
CA GLY A 16 34.53 -6.88 -6.45
C GLY A 16 35.63 -6.53 -5.43
N ASN A 17 35.71 -5.27 -4.99
CA ASN A 17 36.72 -4.86 -4.00
C ASN A 17 36.09 -4.76 -2.61
N THR A 18 36.21 -5.85 -1.86
CA THR A 18 35.68 -5.96 -0.49
C THR A 18 36.26 -4.92 0.47
N SER A 19 37.45 -4.39 0.19
CA SER A 19 38.10 -3.35 1.04
C SER A 19 37.40 -1.99 1.01
N TYR A 20 36.43 -1.80 0.09
CA TYR A 20 35.64 -0.58 0.00
C TYR A 20 34.37 -0.60 0.87
N TYR A 21 33.99 -1.75 1.38
CA TYR A 21 32.72 -1.96 2.09
C TYR A 21 32.94 -2.36 3.56
N GLY A 22 31.90 -2.18 4.39
CA GLY A 22 31.97 -2.55 5.81
C GLY A 22 32.63 -1.53 6.72
N GLY A 23 32.79 -0.28 6.27
CA GLY A 23 33.29 0.83 7.09
C GLY A 23 32.17 1.54 7.88
N ASN A 24 32.42 2.84 8.18
CA ASN A 24 31.51 3.67 8.97
C ASN A 24 30.84 4.79 8.17
N ILE A 25 31.22 5.00 6.91
CA ILE A 25 30.64 6.05 6.05
C ILE A 25 29.39 5.55 5.41
N LEU A 26 28.29 6.25 5.61
CA LEU A 26 26.99 5.93 5.03
C LEU A 26 27.03 6.04 3.50
N TRP A 27 26.54 5.02 2.81
CA TRP A 27 26.47 4.98 1.34
C TRP A 27 25.05 4.59 0.89
N LEU A 28 24.29 5.60 0.48
CA LEU A 28 22.88 5.49 0.12
C LEU A 28 22.71 4.95 -1.31
N ARG A 29 21.81 3.99 -1.46
CA ARG A 29 21.29 3.55 -2.75
C ARG A 29 19.91 4.16 -3.02
N THR A 30 19.58 4.40 -4.28
CA THR A 30 18.27 5.00 -4.66
C THR A 30 17.05 4.22 -4.20
N GLY A 31 17.17 2.91 -3.92
CA GLY A 31 16.10 2.10 -3.34
C GLY A 31 15.70 2.52 -1.92
N GLU A 32 16.59 3.17 -1.21
CA GLU A 32 16.39 3.65 0.17
C GLU A 32 15.72 5.04 0.23
N LEU A 33 15.51 5.71 -0.92
CA LEU A 33 14.81 7.00 -1.00
C LEU A 33 13.29 6.78 -0.85
N ASN A 34 12.74 7.21 0.28
CA ASN A 34 11.33 6.98 0.65
C ASN A 34 10.56 8.27 0.95
N ASN A 35 10.92 9.38 0.28
CA ASN A 35 10.31 10.70 0.51
C ASN A 35 10.37 11.15 1.99
N SER A 36 11.51 10.88 2.64
CA SER A 36 11.72 11.11 4.07
C SER A 36 13.13 11.65 4.34
N ILE A 37 13.47 11.85 5.63
CA ILE A 37 14.82 12.15 6.08
C ILE A 37 15.59 10.83 6.24
N VAL A 38 16.82 10.75 5.72
CA VAL A 38 17.70 9.58 5.83
C VAL A 38 18.78 9.83 6.88
N ASN A 39 18.79 9.03 7.93
CA ASN A 39 19.75 9.11 9.03
C ASN A 39 20.71 7.90 9.09
N ASP A 40 20.42 6.81 8.35
CA ASP A 40 21.24 5.61 8.25
C ASP A 40 21.05 4.97 6.88
N THR A 41 21.97 4.04 6.50
CA THR A 41 21.93 3.32 5.23
C THR A 41 22.23 1.84 5.48
N GLU A 42 21.67 0.97 4.63
CA GLU A 42 21.90 -0.48 4.71
C GLU A 42 23.39 -0.83 4.49
N ILE A 43 24.07 -0.10 3.61
CA ILE A 43 25.45 -0.35 3.27
C ILE A 43 26.30 0.82 3.73
N LYS A 44 27.45 0.50 4.32
CA LYS A 44 28.47 1.47 4.72
C LYS A 44 29.76 1.18 3.96
N ILE A 45 30.51 2.23 3.68
CA ILE A 45 31.80 2.16 2.96
C ILE A 45 32.93 2.63 3.84
N THR A 46 34.18 2.34 3.41
CA THR A 46 35.37 2.69 4.12
C THR A 46 35.93 4.04 3.69
N ASP A 47 36.82 4.63 4.53
CA ASP A 47 37.58 5.83 4.17
C ASP A 47 38.44 5.64 2.90
N LYS A 48 38.89 4.41 2.66
CA LYS A 48 39.57 4.03 1.44
C LYS A 48 38.70 4.22 0.21
N ALA A 49 37.43 3.75 0.26
CA ALA A 49 36.50 3.96 -0.82
C ALA A 49 36.23 5.44 -1.07
N LEU A 50 36.04 6.23 -0.02
CA LEU A 50 35.86 7.67 -0.12
C LEU A 50 37.00 8.38 -0.85
N LYS A 51 38.23 8.00 -0.57
CA LYS A 51 39.41 8.60 -1.19
C LYS A 51 39.66 8.14 -2.62
N GLU A 52 39.44 6.86 -2.92
CA GLU A 52 39.79 6.26 -4.21
C GLU A 52 38.68 6.27 -5.26
N CYS A 53 37.41 6.39 -4.86
CA CYS A 53 36.26 6.23 -5.77
C CYS A 53 35.54 7.53 -6.16
N SER A 54 36.18 8.70 -5.99
CA SER A 54 35.58 10.02 -6.34
C SER A 54 34.18 10.22 -5.77
N LEU A 55 33.92 9.74 -4.58
CA LEU A 55 32.65 9.85 -3.90
C LEU A 55 32.43 11.28 -3.38
N ARG A 56 31.24 11.83 -3.62
CA ARG A 56 30.85 13.10 -3.02
C ARG A 56 30.31 12.85 -1.61
N MET A 57 30.84 13.57 -0.63
CA MET A 57 30.25 13.66 0.70
C MET A 57 29.12 14.69 0.67
N ASN A 58 27.90 14.28 0.95
CA ASN A 58 26.74 15.14 1.10
C ASN A 58 26.58 15.49 2.58
N LYS A 59 26.07 16.70 2.84
CA LYS A 59 25.91 17.23 4.21
C LYS A 59 24.48 17.02 4.70
N ALA A 60 24.30 17.09 6.02
CA ALA A 60 22.95 17.19 6.58
C ALA A 60 22.21 18.39 5.98
N GLY A 61 20.97 18.16 5.54
CA GLY A 61 20.14 19.15 4.85
C GLY A 61 20.22 19.11 3.33
N ASP A 62 21.15 18.37 2.71
CA ASP A 62 21.20 18.19 1.26
C ASP A 62 19.95 17.42 0.78
N VAL A 63 19.43 17.80 -0.39
CA VAL A 63 18.28 17.16 -1.00
C VAL A 63 18.73 16.15 -2.04
N LEU A 64 18.29 14.91 -1.88
CA LEU A 64 18.67 13.76 -2.68
C LEU A 64 17.54 13.39 -3.64
N ILE A 65 17.85 13.02 -4.89
CA ILE A 65 16.86 12.58 -5.88
C ILE A 65 17.39 11.40 -6.69
N ALA A 66 16.55 10.38 -6.88
CA ALA A 66 16.85 9.26 -7.76
C ALA A 66 16.69 9.65 -9.23
N MET A 67 17.67 9.29 -10.04
CA MET A 67 17.70 9.57 -11.48
C MET A 67 17.38 8.34 -12.34
N TYR A 68 17.39 7.11 -11.82
CA TYR A 68 17.35 5.89 -12.63
C TYR A 68 16.22 4.93 -12.25
N GLY A 69 15.69 4.24 -13.26
CA GLY A 69 14.79 3.11 -13.15
C GLY A 69 13.45 3.42 -12.46
N ALA A 70 12.91 2.43 -11.77
CA ALA A 70 11.61 2.52 -11.09
C ALA A 70 11.61 3.55 -9.92
N THR A 71 12.77 4.04 -9.52
CA THR A 71 12.91 5.02 -8.42
C THR A 71 12.98 6.46 -8.90
N ILE A 72 12.97 6.74 -10.21
CA ILE A 72 13.06 8.10 -10.75
C ILE A 72 12.13 9.05 -10.00
N GLY A 73 12.70 10.18 -9.56
CA GLY A 73 11.97 11.24 -8.87
C GLY A 73 11.63 10.96 -7.42
N LYS A 74 12.01 9.79 -6.85
CA LYS A 74 12.00 9.62 -5.40
C LYS A 74 13.05 10.51 -4.76
N VAL A 75 12.68 11.15 -3.67
CA VAL A 75 13.52 12.15 -2.99
C VAL A 75 13.76 11.80 -1.53
N ALA A 76 14.80 12.40 -0.95
CA ALA A 76 15.03 12.40 0.49
C ALA A 76 15.81 13.65 0.90
N ILE A 77 15.84 13.93 2.21
CA ILE A 77 16.76 14.90 2.80
C ILE A 77 17.81 14.11 3.58
N ALA A 78 19.09 14.41 3.37
CA ALA A 78 20.16 13.87 4.19
C ALA A 78 20.02 14.41 5.63
N GLY A 79 19.81 13.51 6.61
CA GLY A 79 19.74 13.89 8.02
C GLY A 79 21.13 14.00 8.67
N CYS A 80 22.13 13.40 8.04
CA CYS A 80 23.53 13.40 8.47
C CYS A 80 24.44 13.36 7.24
N GLU A 81 25.76 13.37 7.46
CA GLU A 81 26.73 13.22 6.37
C GLU A 81 26.64 11.81 5.77
N LEU A 82 26.52 11.74 4.46
CA LEU A 82 26.45 10.48 3.72
C LEU A 82 26.94 10.62 2.28
N THR A 83 27.30 9.50 1.68
CA THR A 83 27.59 9.40 0.24
C THR A 83 26.46 8.70 -0.49
N THR A 84 26.39 8.77 -1.81
CA THR A 84 25.34 8.16 -2.61
C THR A 84 25.92 7.37 -3.78
N ASN A 85 25.13 6.45 -4.35
CA ASN A 85 25.47 5.78 -5.59
C ASN A 85 25.28 6.73 -6.79
N GLN A 86 25.80 6.37 -7.97
CA GLN A 86 25.73 7.18 -9.19
C GLN A 86 24.31 7.43 -9.73
N ALA A 87 23.33 6.62 -9.29
CA ALA A 87 21.93 6.78 -9.67
C ALA A 87 21.20 7.85 -8.84
N CYS A 88 21.87 8.39 -7.82
CA CYS A 88 21.36 9.46 -6.97
C CYS A 88 22.09 10.78 -7.27
N CYS A 89 21.33 11.85 -7.47
CA CYS A 89 21.84 13.20 -7.53
C CYS A 89 21.52 13.91 -6.22
N ALA A 90 22.48 14.65 -5.69
CA ALA A 90 22.34 15.46 -4.49
C ALA A 90 22.43 16.95 -4.83
N CYS A 91 21.64 17.75 -4.14
CA CYS A 91 21.71 19.22 -4.18
C CYS A 91 22.01 19.76 -2.78
N THR A 92 23.09 20.53 -2.66
CA THR A 92 23.30 21.44 -1.53
C THR A 92 22.62 22.76 -1.85
N PRO A 93 21.43 23.09 -1.27
CA PRO A 93 20.70 24.29 -1.62
C PRO A 93 21.44 25.56 -1.17
N ILE A 94 21.39 26.60 -2.02
CA ILE A 94 21.98 27.91 -1.73
C ILE A 94 20.90 28.97 -1.86
N GLY A 95 20.52 29.62 -0.74
CA GLY A 95 19.47 30.64 -0.73
C GLY A 95 18.04 30.11 -0.92
N ILE A 96 17.85 28.81 -0.89
CA ILE A 96 16.57 28.12 -1.00
C ILE A 96 16.35 27.25 0.23
N PHE A 97 15.13 27.25 0.75
CA PHE A 97 14.76 26.36 1.85
C PHE A 97 14.75 24.91 1.36
N ASN A 98 15.53 24.04 1.98
CA ASN A 98 15.71 22.65 1.53
C ASN A 98 14.41 21.84 1.49
N TYR A 99 13.49 22.03 2.45
CA TYR A 99 12.17 21.39 2.40
C TYR A 99 11.29 21.90 1.26
N TYR A 100 11.44 23.16 0.83
CA TYR A 100 10.75 23.67 -0.33
C TYR A 100 11.23 22.96 -1.61
N LEU A 101 12.55 22.83 -1.78
CA LEU A 101 13.12 22.05 -2.86
C LEU A 101 12.69 20.60 -2.82
N PHE A 102 12.70 19.98 -1.64
CA PHE A 102 12.28 18.59 -1.43
C PHE A 102 10.83 18.37 -1.90
N TYR A 103 9.87 19.18 -1.44
CA TYR A 103 8.48 19.04 -1.84
C TYR A 103 8.24 19.38 -3.32
N PHE A 104 8.97 20.35 -3.85
CA PHE A 104 8.92 20.66 -5.28
C PHE A 104 9.37 19.47 -6.13
N LEU A 105 10.49 18.86 -5.81
CA LEU A 105 11.01 17.69 -6.52
C LEU A 105 10.07 16.50 -6.38
N MET A 106 9.51 16.27 -5.21
CA MET A 106 8.51 15.22 -4.96
C MET A 106 7.27 15.42 -5.85
N GLY A 107 6.75 16.63 -5.93
CA GLY A 107 5.61 16.98 -6.80
C GLY A 107 5.92 16.88 -8.29
N SER A 108 7.19 17.04 -8.68
CA SER A 108 7.64 16.97 -10.08
C SER A 108 7.96 15.54 -10.54
N GLN A 109 7.78 14.51 -9.71
CA GLN A 109 8.14 13.12 -10.03
C GLN A 109 7.55 12.63 -11.36
N VAL A 110 6.28 12.92 -11.62
CA VAL A 110 5.61 12.51 -12.87
C VAL A 110 6.28 13.14 -14.11
N ASP A 111 6.72 14.38 -14.00
CA ASP A 111 7.42 15.06 -15.09
C ASP A 111 8.81 14.49 -15.32
N PHE A 112 9.51 14.09 -14.25
CA PHE A 112 10.80 13.42 -14.38
C PHE A 112 10.68 12.04 -15.01
N ILE A 113 9.65 11.27 -14.66
CA ILE A 113 9.36 9.99 -15.31
C ILE A 113 9.09 10.17 -16.81
N LYS A 114 8.28 11.16 -17.20
CA LYS A 114 7.99 11.47 -18.61
C LYS A 114 9.22 11.91 -19.41
N LYS A 115 10.16 12.60 -18.74
CA LYS A 115 11.44 13.06 -19.34
C LYS A 115 12.52 11.99 -19.35
N GLY A 116 12.28 10.87 -18.65
CA GLY A 116 13.20 9.74 -18.62
C GLY A 116 13.37 9.12 -20.01
N GLU A 117 14.60 8.78 -20.37
CA GLU A 117 14.98 8.14 -21.62
C GLU A 117 15.55 6.73 -21.32
N GLY A 118 15.41 5.83 -22.28
CA GLY A 118 16.00 4.48 -22.16
C GLY A 118 14.99 3.39 -21.83
N GLY A 119 14.27 2.89 -22.79
CA GLY A 119 13.48 1.65 -22.84
C GLY A 119 13.11 1.00 -21.49
N ALA A 120 13.68 -0.17 -21.22
CA ALA A 120 13.37 -0.98 -20.02
C ALA A 120 13.88 -0.36 -18.69
N GLN A 121 14.87 0.49 -18.71
CA GLN A 121 15.37 1.24 -17.54
C GLN A 121 15.47 2.73 -17.86
N PRO A 122 14.37 3.47 -17.76
CA PRO A 122 14.39 4.90 -18.03
C PRO A 122 15.33 5.60 -17.05
N ASN A 123 16.04 6.63 -17.54
CA ASN A 123 16.87 7.49 -16.72
C ASN A 123 16.69 8.96 -17.08
N ILE A 124 16.92 9.83 -16.13
CA ILE A 124 17.00 11.27 -16.34
C ILE A 124 18.43 11.72 -16.10
N SER A 125 19.05 12.43 -17.06
CA SER A 125 20.39 12.96 -16.83
C SER A 125 20.37 14.11 -15.83
N ARG A 126 21.51 14.35 -15.18
CA ARG A 126 21.67 15.50 -14.28
C ARG A 126 21.37 16.81 -15.01
N GLU A 127 21.79 16.96 -16.26
CA GLU A 127 21.56 18.14 -17.09
C GLU A 127 20.08 18.41 -17.27
N LYS A 128 19.29 17.38 -17.60
CA LYS A 128 17.82 17.48 -17.71
C LYS A 128 17.15 17.79 -16.38
N LEU A 129 17.66 17.21 -15.29
CA LEU A 129 17.17 17.46 -13.95
C LEU A 129 17.39 18.93 -13.55
N VAL A 130 18.61 19.46 -13.67
CA VAL A 130 18.92 20.85 -13.29
C VAL A 130 18.29 21.89 -14.24
N ALA A 131 18.00 21.53 -15.48
CA ALA A 131 17.27 22.37 -16.43
C ALA A 131 15.76 22.46 -16.13
N HIS A 132 15.23 21.64 -15.23
CA HIS A 132 13.81 21.71 -14.87
C HIS A 132 13.49 23.06 -14.20
N LEU A 133 12.40 23.71 -14.68
CA LEU A 133 11.99 25.03 -14.18
C LEU A 133 11.35 24.88 -12.79
N MET A 134 11.71 25.77 -11.90
CA MET A 134 11.22 25.83 -10.52
C MET A 134 10.84 27.28 -10.19
N PRO A 135 9.64 27.54 -9.62
CA PRO A 135 9.31 28.85 -9.09
C PRO A 135 10.16 29.14 -7.84
N ILE A 136 10.62 30.37 -7.69
CA ILE A 136 11.48 30.81 -6.59
C ILE A 136 10.80 31.96 -5.87
N PRO A 137 9.82 31.71 -4.98
CA PRO A 137 9.24 32.74 -4.16
C PRO A 137 10.22 33.23 -3.07
N PRO A 138 9.98 34.37 -2.43
CA PRO A 138 10.77 34.82 -1.30
C PRO A 138 10.88 33.76 -0.21
N ILE A 139 12.01 33.74 0.52
CA ILE A 139 12.32 32.67 1.50
C ILE A 139 11.23 32.49 2.56
N GLN A 140 10.62 33.57 3.02
CA GLN A 140 9.50 33.53 4.00
C GLN A 140 8.26 32.86 3.41
N GLU A 141 8.01 33.02 2.12
CA GLU A 141 6.92 32.37 1.43
C GLU A 141 7.19 30.87 1.24
N GLN A 142 8.44 30.49 0.93
CA GLN A 142 8.84 29.08 0.87
C GLN A 142 8.54 28.37 2.22
N HIS A 143 8.85 29.00 3.35
CA HIS A 143 8.52 28.45 4.67
C HIS A 143 7.02 28.28 4.85
N ARG A 144 6.20 29.30 4.56
CA ARG A 144 4.73 29.20 4.67
C ARG A 144 4.14 28.10 3.78
N ILE A 145 4.66 27.97 2.56
CA ILE A 145 4.24 26.90 1.63
C ILE A 145 4.54 25.53 2.26
N VAL A 146 5.75 25.33 2.77
CA VAL A 146 6.17 24.05 3.39
C VAL A 146 5.32 23.73 4.62
N GLU A 147 5.06 24.69 5.49
CA GLU A 147 4.19 24.51 6.66
C GLU A 147 2.79 24.05 6.20
N ARG A 148 2.23 24.76 5.22
CA ARG A 148 0.90 24.40 4.70
C ARG A 148 0.87 22.99 4.07
N ILE A 149 1.91 22.59 3.37
CA ILE A 149 2.03 21.22 2.82
C ILE A 149 2.06 20.20 3.96
N LYS A 150 2.84 20.44 5.01
CA LYS A 150 2.91 19.55 6.19
C LYS A 150 1.57 19.38 6.89
N ASP A 151 0.74 20.43 6.95
CA ASP A 151 -0.59 20.36 7.54
C ASP A 151 -1.58 19.56 6.69
N VAL A 152 -1.49 19.70 5.36
CA VAL A 152 -2.46 19.11 4.43
C VAL A 152 -2.14 17.65 4.08
N LEU A 153 -0.87 17.27 3.95
CA LEU A 153 -0.48 15.91 3.57
C LEU A 153 -1.08 14.80 4.46
N PRO A 154 -1.12 14.92 5.80
CA PRO A 154 -1.77 13.92 6.64
C PRO A 154 -3.27 13.78 6.37
N LEU A 155 -3.94 14.89 6.00
CA LEU A 155 -5.37 14.88 5.68
C LEU A 155 -5.65 14.15 4.36
N THR A 156 -4.79 14.33 3.34
CA THR A 156 -4.91 13.60 2.07
C THR A 156 -4.72 12.10 2.27
N ASN A 157 -3.77 11.68 3.11
CA ASN A 157 -3.56 10.27 3.45
C ASN A 157 -4.77 9.68 4.18
N LYS A 158 -5.33 10.41 5.15
CA LYS A 158 -6.55 10.00 5.85
C LYS A 158 -7.74 9.87 4.90
N TYR A 159 -7.90 10.81 3.98
CA TYR A 159 -8.93 10.76 2.95
C TYR A 159 -8.77 9.53 2.05
N ALA A 160 -7.55 9.25 1.58
CA ALA A 160 -7.28 8.09 0.73
C ALA A 160 -7.65 6.76 1.43
N LEU A 161 -7.31 6.59 2.72
CA LEU A 161 -7.70 5.42 3.49
C LEU A 161 -9.22 5.29 3.63
N SER A 162 -9.92 6.41 3.88
CA SER A 162 -11.38 6.40 3.97
C SER A 162 -12.04 6.05 2.63
N GLN A 163 -11.47 6.55 1.52
CA GLN A 163 -11.96 6.22 0.17
C GLN A 163 -11.79 4.73 -0.15
N ILE A 164 -10.62 4.14 0.17
CA ILE A 164 -10.39 2.71 -0.02
C ILE A 164 -11.41 1.88 0.77
N ALA A 165 -11.69 2.24 2.03
CA ALA A 165 -12.67 1.55 2.86
C ALA A 165 -14.11 1.66 2.28
N LEU A 166 -14.47 2.82 1.75
CA LEU A 166 -15.76 3.04 1.08
C LEU A 166 -15.89 2.20 -0.19
N ASP A 167 -14.85 2.14 -1.02
CA ASP A 167 -14.83 1.34 -2.24
C ASP A 167 -14.97 -0.16 -1.93
N GLU A 168 -14.33 -0.66 -0.90
CA GLU A 168 -14.45 -2.04 -0.43
C GLU A 168 -15.88 -2.34 0.06
N LEU A 169 -16.48 -1.42 0.83
CA LEU A 169 -17.87 -1.53 1.26
C LEU A 169 -18.80 -1.59 0.06
N ASN A 170 -18.66 -0.68 -0.90
CA ASN A 170 -19.51 -0.62 -2.10
C ASN A 170 -19.41 -1.90 -2.94
N ARG A 171 -18.24 -2.49 -3.07
CA ARG A 171 -18.05 -3.78 -3.78
C ARG A 171 -18.75 -4.94 -3.08
N SER A 172 -18.73 -4.96 -1.75
CA SER A 172 -19.22 -6.09 -0.96
C SER A 172 -20.68 -5.97 -0.51
N ILE A 173 -21.32 -4.79 -0.63
CA ILE A 173 -22.63 -4.51 -0.04
C ILE A 173 -23.74 -5.40 -0.60
N ASN A 174 -23.77 -5.64 -1.91
CA ASN A 174 -24.80 -6.47 -2.54
C ASN A 174 -24.73 -7.92 -2.04
N ASP A 175 -23.56 -8.50 -1.90
CA ASP A 175 -23.37 -9.87 -1.43
C ASP A 175 -23.67 -9.99 0.07
N LYS A 176 -23.28 -9.00 0.86
CA LYS A 176 -23.62 -8.94 2.30
C LYS A 176 -25.11 -8.81 2.49
N LEU A 177 -25.79 -7.96 1.71
CA LEU A 177 -27.23 -7.78 1.78
C LEU A 177 -27.96 -9.07 1.41
N LYS A 178 -27.59 -9.74 0.31
CA LYS A 178 -28.16 -11.04 -0.07
C LYS A 178 -28.03 -12.07 1.03
N LYS A 179 -26.83 -12.19 1.63
CA LYS A 179 -26.57 -13.12 2.73
C LYS A 179 -27.43 -12.80 3.95
N SER A 180 -27.57 -11.52 4.31
CA SER A 180 -28.39 -11.08 5.44
C SER A 180 -29.87 -11.42 5.21
N ILE A 181 -30.41 -11.12 4.03
CA ILE A 181 -31.80 -11.44 3.68
C ILE A 181 -32.05 -12.94 3.75
N LEU A 182 -31.14 -13.76 3.18
CA LEU A 182 -31.25 -15.22 3.24
C LEU A 182 -31.19 -15.74 4.69
N GLN A 183 -30.37 -15.15 5.52
CA GLN A 183 -30.26 -15.53 6.94
C GLN A 183 -31.54 -15.20 7.70
N GLU A 184 -32.13 -14.03 7.49
CA GLU A 184 -33.43 -13.65 8.08
C GLU A 184 -34.54 -14.57 7.59
N ALA A 185 -34.53 -14.95 6.29
CA ALA A 185 -35.47 -15.91 5.74
C ALA A 185 -35.39 -17.30 6.40
N ILE A 186 -34.15 -17.84 6.54
CA ILE A 186 -33.92 -19.15 7.15
C ILE A 186 -34.30 -19.15 8.64
N GLN A 187 -34.16 -18.01 9.34
CA GLN A 187 -34.56 -17.85 10.74
C GLN A 187 -36.08 -17.61 10.91
N GLY A 188 -36.83 -17.55 9.83
CA GLY A 188 -38.29 -17.27 9.86
C GLY A 188 -38.65 -15.85 10.30
N LYS A 189 -37.68 -14.90 10.16
CA LYS A 189 -37.87 -13.48 10.56
C LYS A 189 -38.26 -12.57 9.41
N LEU A 190 -38.10 -13.04 8.15
CA LEU A 190 -38.34 -12.22 6.96
C LEU A 190 -39.82 -11.89 6.75
N VAL A 191 -40.70 -12.80 7.12
CA VAL A 191 -42.16 -12.62 7.08
C VAL A 191 -42.75 -12.97 8.44
N PRO A 192 -43.81 -12.28 8.90
CA PRO A 192 -44.51 -12.65 10.09
C PRO A 192 -45.17 -14.03 9.92
N GLN A 193 -45.11 -14.85 10.99
CA GLN A 193 -45.84 -16.11 11.03
C GLN A 193 -47.33 -15.84 11.28
N ILE A 194 -48.17 -16.46 10.49
CA ILE A 194 -49.64 -16.36 10.56
C ILE A 194 -50.17 -17.65 11.17
N SER A 195 -50.81 -17.55 12.33
CA SER A 195 -51.30 -18.71 13.11
C SER A 195 -52.30 -19.56 12.39
N GLU A 196 -53.09 -18.94 11.48
CA GLU A 196 -54.14 -19.66 10.67
C GLU A 196 -53.53 -20.55 9.59
N GLU A 197 -52.25 -20.37 9.24
CA GLU A 197 -51.58 -21.18 8.21
C GLU A 197 -51.09 -22.54 8.74
N GLY A 198 -51.25 -22.80 10.05
CA GLY A 198 -50.81 -24.03 10.70
C GLY A 198 -49.39 -24.01 11.16
N THR A 199 -48.94 -25.12 11.71
CA THR A 199 -47.59 -25.27 12.28
C THR A 199 -46.69 -26.16 11.42
N ALA A 200 -45.38 -26.01 11.55
CA ALA A 200 -44.42 -26.88 10.88
C ALA A 200 -44.58 -28.36 11.27
N GLN A 201 -45.12 -28.62 12.46
CA GLN A 201 -45.36 -29.97 12.96
C GLN A 201 -46.52 -30.62 12.22
N GLU A 202 -47.62 -29.91 12.03
CA GLU A 202 -48.78 -30.35 11.22
C GLU A 202 -48.35 -30.63 9.78
N LEU A 203 -47.56 -29.78 9.18
CA LEU A 203 -47.03 -30.00 7.83
C LEU A 203 -46.14 -31.25 7.74
N LEU A 204 -45.28 -31.50 8.75
CA LEU A 204 -44.45 -32.70 8.79
C LEU A 204 -45.27 -33.98 8.92
N GLU A 205 -46.39 -33.97 9.67
CA GLU A 205 -47.33 -35.09 9.78
C GLU A 205 -48.05 -35.35 8.45
N GLN A 206 -48.49 -34.29 7.76
CA GLN A 206 -49.03 -34.40 6.42
C GLN A 206 -48.08 -35.01 5.42
N ILE A 207 -46.82 -34.53 5.41
CA ILE A 207 -45.74 -35.05 4.55
C ILE A 207 -45.49 -36.55 4.83
N LYS A 208 -45.50 -36.93 6.12
CA LYS A 208 -45.32 -38.34 6.51
C LYS A 208 -46.43 -39.23 5.99
N THR A 209 -47.66 -38.80 6.17
CA THR A 209 -48.86 -39.49 5.69
C THR A 209 -48.83 -39.63 4.15
N GLU A 210 -48.46 -38.60 3.42
CA GLU A 210 -48.34 -38.62 1.95
C GLU A 210 -47.24 -39.55 1.49
N LYS A 211 -46.07 -39.55 2.16
CA LYS A 211 -44.97 -40.50 1.86
C LYS A 211 -45.39 -41.96 2.08
N GLU A 212 -46.11 -42.27 3.17
CA GLU A 212 -46.62 -43.62 3.44
C GLU A 212 -47.60 -44.08 2.33
N LYS A 213 -48.45 -43.19 1.83
CA LYS A 213 -49.36 -43.45 0.74
C LYS A 213 -48.58 -43.73 -0.57
N LEU A 214 -47.59 -42.90 -0.89
CA LEU A 214 -46.76 -43.08 -2.08
C LEU A 214 -45.92 -44.38 -2.04
N VAL A 215 -45.52 -44.84 -0.85
CA VAL A 215 -44.84 -46.14 -0.70
C VAL A 215 -45.82 -47.31 -0.90
N LYS A 216 -47.06 -47.22 -0.38
CA LYS A 216 -48.10 -48.21 -0.61
C LYS A 216 -48.45 -48.32 -2.09
N ASP A 217 -48.49 -47.20 -2.80
CA ASP A 217 -48.79 -47.13 -4.24
C ASP A 217 -47.57 -47.56 -5.11
N GLY A 218 -46.44 -47.97 -4.50
CA GLY A 218 -45.26 -48.39 -5.23
C GLY A 218 -44.46 -47.26 -5.92
N LYS A 219 -44.84 -46.00 -5.68
CA LYS A 219 -44.21 -44.82 -6.30
C LYS A 219 -42.98 -44.34 -5.55
N LEU A 220 -42.80 -44.76 -4.29
CA LEU A 220 -41.72 -44.39 -3.45
C LEU A 220 -41.09 -45.63 -2.77
N LYS A 221 -39.76 -45.65 -2.59
CA LYS A 221 -39.07 -46.76 -1.92
C LYS A 221 -39.29 -46.67 -0.39
N LYS A 222 -39.40 -47.81 0.30
CA LYS A 222 -39.54 -47.88 1.77
C LYS A 222 -38.46 -47.12 2.53
N SER A 223 -37.25 -47.00 1.97
CA SER A 223 -36.14 -46.21 2.56
C SER A 223 -36.44 -44.69 2.68
N ALA A 224 -37.45 -44.19 1.95
CA ALA A 224 -37.83 -42.79 2.03
C ALA A 224 -38.70 -42.45 3.26
N LEU A 225 -39.16 -43.47 4.00
CA LEU A 225 -39.85 -43.31 5.29
C LEU A 225 -38.93 -43.13 6.49
N THR A 226 -37.62 -43.20 6.30
CA THR A 226 -36.68 -43.03 7.36
C THR A 226 -36.70 -41.56 7.84
N ASP A 227 -37.12 -41.33 9.05
CA ASP A 227 -37.16 -40.02 9.67
C ASP A 227 -35.86 -39.74 10.41
N SER A 228 -35.52 -38.47 10.49
CA SER A 228 -34.39 -38.01 11.28
C SER A 228 -34.80 -36.88 12.19
N VAL A 229 -34.35 -36.94 13.41
CA VAL A 229 -34.53 -35.89 14.41
C VAL A 229 -33.23 -35.12 14.56
N ILE A 230 -33.32 -33.79 14.49
CA ILE A 230 -32.22 -32.91 14.81
C ILE A 230 -32.39 -32.46 16.26
N PHE A 231 -31.37 -32.65 17.06
CA PHE A 231 -31.39 -32.21 18.45
C PHE A 231 -30.08 -31.48 18.78
N LYS A 232 -30.15 -30.62 19.79
CA LYS A 232 -29.00 -29.89 20.27
C LYS A 232 -28.36 -30.67 21.40
N GLY A 233 -27.06 -31.00 21.24
CA GLY A 233 -26.29 -31.68 22.30
C GLY A 233 -25.85 -30.72 23.41
N ASP A 234 -25.29 -31.29 24.48
CA ASP A 234 -24.79 -30.54 25.62
C ASP A 234 -23.60 -29.63 25.29
N ASP A 235 -22.93 -29.91 24.17
CA ASP A 235 -21.85 -29.10 23.61
C ASP A 235 -22.33 -27.92 22.76
N ASN A 236 -23.64 -27.66 22.80
CA ASN A 236 -24.31 -26.59 22.04
C ASN A 236 -24.28 -26.78 20.51
N LYS A 237 -23.90 -27.98 20.00
CA LYS A 237 -23.93 -28.33 18.55
C LYS A 237 -25.18 -29.10 18.21
N TYR A 238 -25.57 -29.06 16.93
CA TYR A 238 -26.72 -29.79 16.41
C TYR A 238 -26.29 -31.16 15.87
N TYR A 239 -27.02 -32.20 16.29
CA TYR A 239 -26.82 -33.58 15.89
C TYR A 239 -28.03 -34.12 15.18
N ARG A 240 -27.83 -35.07 14.28
CA ARG A 240 -28.88 -35.79 13.57
C ARG A 240 -28.94 -37.22 14.07
N LYS A 241 -30.11 -37.66 14.52
CA LYS A 241 -30.40 -39.07 14.84
C LYS A 241 -31.39 -39.63 13.82
N LEU A 242 -31.03 -40.72 13.19
CA LEU A 242 -31.98 -41.47 12.32
C LEU A 242 -32.88 -42.34 13.21
N GLN A 243 -34.19 -42.22 13.01
CA GLN A 243 -35.15 -43.17 13.58
C GLN A 243 -35.35 -44.26 12.52
N ILE A 244 -34.88 -45.49 12.82
CA ILE A 244 -35.01 -46.68 11.98
C ILE A 244 -36.30 -47.36 12.37
#